data_81e548548ff58b18fbe0a20469dea3bc
#
_entry.id   81e548548ff58b18fbe0a20469dea3bc
#
_cell.length_a   1.000
_cell.length_b   1.000
_cell.length_c   1.000
_cell.angle_alpha   90.00
_cell.angle_beta   90.00
_cell.angle_gamma   90.00
#
_symmetry.space_group_name_H-M   'P 1'
#
loop_
_entity.id
_entity.type
_entity.pdbx_description
1 polymer ?
#
loop_
_entity_poly.entity_id
_entity_poly.type
_entity_poly.pdbx_seq_one_letter_code
_entity_poly.pdbx_strand_id
1 'polypeptide(L)'
;RYAYLVFPIERHPRDAFFEMSGLTHYDAPNHYRNEIVAINSSHLAAGRHYKEIASFVNLNVYSPTIYNKGMIMPLSPDAFKYYTFRQEGTDTISGIPVYNIRFTPRQWSQKLLSGNLYVTDELWTIDRIEIQGHSSFSEFNLSIRFNRDEKHFILPEEADLQVCYHALGNRIESDIHAAFRYKSISWVEEDHESRKLYSLDQTQYYTITSDTLSFTQDSTYWNSRRDKPLTTDEKALYTTGTNVVRTEA
;
A
#
# COMPACT_ATOMS: atom_id res chain seq x y z
N ARG A 1 -11.61 -10.03 -9.64
CA ARG A 1 -12.34 -11.28 -9.98
C ARG A 1 -11.59 -12.45 -9.36
N TYR A 2 -12.12 -13.06 -8.28
CA TYR A 2 -11.67 -14.32 -7.65
C TYR A 2 -10.55 -14.27 -6.60
N ALA A 3 -10.37 -13.19 -5.84
CA ALA A 3 -9.49 -13.23 -4.68
C ALA A 3 -9.90 -14.30 -3.63
N TYR A 4 -11.17 -14.61 -3.55
CA TYR A 4 -11.75 -15.57 -2.60
C TYR A 4 -11.57 -17.06 -2.96
N LEU A 5 -11.15 -17.40 -4.18
CA LEU A 5 -10.86 -18.79 -4.56
C LEU A 5 -9.41 -19.22 -4.24
N VAL A 6 -8.64 -18.33 -3.67
CA VAL A 6 -7.20 -18.53 -3.54
C VAL A 6 -6.78 -18.94 -2.13
N PHE A 7 -7.61 -18.65 -1.13
CA PHE A 7 -7.39 -19.18 0.20
C PHE A 7 -8.06 -20.55 0.28
N PRO A 8 -7.28 -21.65 0.35
CA PRO A 8 -7.87 -22.95 0.60
C PRO A 8 -8.66 -22.85 1.91
N ILE A 9 -9.88 -23.37 1.90
CA ILE A 9 -10.69 -23.52 3.13
C ILE A 9 -9.96 -24.56 3.97
N GLU A 10 -9.05 -24.11 4.78
CA GLU A 10 -8.39 -24.98 5.75
C GLU A 10 -9.35 -25.26 6.90
N ARG A 11 -9.48 -26.52 7.28
CA ARG A 11 -10.31 -26.94 8.43
C ARG A 11 -9.80 -26.36 9.76
N HIS A 12 -8.54 -25.90 9.78
CA HIS A 12 -7.88 -25.28 10.92
C HIS A 12 -7.15 -24.03 10.44
N PRO A 13 -7.69 -22.83 10.69
CA PRO A 13 -7.00 -21.59 10.37
C PRO A 13 -5.67 -21.55 11.14
N ARG A 14 -4.59 -21.28 10.45
CA ARG A 14 -3.25 -21.13 11.03
C ARG A 14 -2.80 -19.70 10.78
N ASP A 15 -2.19 -19.12 11.78
CA ASP A 15 -1.48 -17.87 11.61
C ASP A 15 -0.36 -18.07 10.58
N ALA A 16 -0.21 -17.13 9.69
CA ALA A 16 0.79 -17.13 8.64
C ALA A 16 1.62 -15.85 8.67
N PHE A 17 2.90 -16.01 8.45
CA PHE A 17 3.84 -14.92 8.34
C PHE A 17 4.33 -14.77 6.90
N PHE A 18 4.49 -13.53 6.45
CA PHE A 18 4.94 -13.22 5.11
C PHE A 18 5.88 -12.01 5.14
N GLU A 19 7.00 -12.11 4.44
CA GLU A 19 7.91 -11.01 4.16
C GLU A 19 8.18 -10.92 2.66
N MET A 20 8.29 -9.70 2.16
CA MET A 20 8.63 -9.43 0.78
C MET A 20 9.64 -8.28 0.71
N SER A 21 10.63 -8.41 -0.19
CA SER A 21 11.57 -7.36 -0.53
C SER A 21 11.61 -7.17 -2.03
N GLY A 22 11.61 -5.92 -2.48
CA GLY A 22 11.62 -5.59 -3.89
C GLY A 22 12.22 -4.23 -4.18
N LEU A 23 12.27 -3.89 -5.46
CA LEU A 23 12.65 -2.59 -5.98
C LEU A 23 11.46 -2.00 -6.75
N THR A 24 11.13 -0.75 -6.46
CA THR A 24 10.13 -0.01 -7.21
C THR A 24 10.80 1.11 -7.99
N HIS A 25 10.58 1.14 -9.29
CA HIS A 25 10.91 2.26 -10.16
C HIS A 25 9.62 3.01 -10.47
N TYR A 26 9.62 4.29 -10.17
CA TYR A 26 8.52 5.17 -10.50
C TYR A 26 8.96 6.17 -11.55
N ASP A 27 8.28 6.16 -12.69
CA ASP A 27 8.45 7.14 -13.74
C ASP A 27 7.16 7.97 -13.80
N ALA A 28 7.29 9.25 -13.48
CA ALA A 28 6.16 10.17 -13.52
C ALA A 28 5.51 10.21 -14.91
N PRO A 29 4.19 10.42 -14.99
CA PRO A 29 3.28 10.70 -13.88
C PRO A 29 2.66 9.45 -13.22
N ASN A 30 2.73 8.27 -13.82
CA ASN A 30 1.90 7.14 -13.40
C ASN A 30 2.45 5.74 -13.76
N HIS A 31 3.72 5.63 -14.11
CA HIS A 31 4.34 4.34 -14.43
C HIS A 31 5.09 3.77 -13.24
N TYR A 32 4.71 2.57 -12.83
CA TYR A 32 5.34 1.82 -11.73
C TYR A 32 5.87 0.49 -12.26
N ARG A 33 7.14 0.23 -12.06
CA ARG A 33 7.77 -1.05 -12.32
C ARG A 33 8.29 -1.62 -11.00
N ASN A 34 7.65 -2.68 -10.55
CA ASN A 34 7.99 -3.38 -9.31
C ASN A 34 8.72 -4.68 -9.63
N GLU A 35 9.94 -4.82 -9.15
CA GLU A 35 10.72 -6.04 -9.19
C GLU A 35 10.72 -6.67 -7.80
N ILE A 36 10.12 -7.85 -7.67
CA ILE A 36 10.13 -8.60 -6.42
C ILE A 36 11.40 -9.45 -6.38
N VAL A 37 12.25 -9.17 -5.40
CA VAL A 37 13.58 -9.78 -5.27
C VAL A 37 13.57 -10.98 -4.35
N ALA A 38 12.85 -10.90 -3.23
CA ALA A 38 12.80 -11.98 -2.26
C ALA A 38 11.44 -12.06 -1.56
N ILE A 39 11.06 -13.29 -1.25
CA ILE A 39 9.86 -13.61 -0.47
C ILE A 39 10.24 -14.64 0.59
N ASN A 40 9.73 -14.45 1.80
CA ASN A 40 9.72 -15.43 2.86
C ASN A 40 8.29 -15.60 3.36
N SER A 41 7.83 -16.84 3.48
CA SER A 41 6.46 -17.11 3.91
C SER A 41 6.41 -18.41 4.72
N SER A 42 5.72 -18.38 5.83
CA SER A 42 5.44 -19.58 6.63
C SER A 42 4.38 -20.50 5.99
N HIS A 43 3.69 -20.01 4.94
CA HIS A 43 2.64 -20.75 4.25
C HIS A 43 2.70 -20.50 2.74
N LEU A 44 2.71 -21.57 1.93
CA LEU A 44 2.83 -21.48 0.46
C LEU A 44 1.74 -20.63 -0.19
N ALA A 45 0.51 -20.66 0.31
CA ALA A 45 -0.59 -19.87 -0.23
C ALA A 45 -0.36 -18.37 -0.05
N ALA A 46 0.16 -17.92 1.09
CA ALA A 46 0.46 -16.51 1.33
C ALA A 46 1.52 -15.97 0.35
N GLY A 47 2.53 -16.79 0.03
CA GLY A 47 3.57 -16.44 -0.94
C GLY A 47 3.07 -16.28 -2.39
N ARG A 48 1.85 -16.68 -2.72
CA ARG A 48 1.30 -16.53 -4.08
C ARG A 48 0.65 -15.19 -4.35
N HIS A 49 0.30 -14.43 -3.29
CA HIS A 49 -0.42 -13.15 -3.38
C HIS A 49 0.47 -11.90 -3.30
N TYR A 50 1.78 -12.07 -3.43
CA TYR A 50 2.72 -10.96 -3.32
C TYR A 50 2.46 -9.83 -4.34
N LYS A 51 1.91 -10.14 -5.52
CA LYS A 51 1.61 -9.13 -6.55
C LYS A 51 0.48 -8.20 -6.12
N GLU A 52 -0.58 -8.78 -5.56
CA GLU A 52 -1.71 -8.03 -5.03
C GLU A 52 -1.28 -7.16 -3.85
N ILE A 53 -0.50 -7.71 -2.92
CA ILE A 53 0.04 -6.97 -1.78
C ILE A 53 0.90 -5.80 -2.25
N ALA A 54 1.81 -6.02 -3.20
CA ALA A 54 2.66 -4.97 -3.75
C ALA A 54 1.84 -3.83 -4.36
N SER A 55 0.74 -4.13 -5.05
CA SER A 55 -0.13 -3.12 -5.64
C SER A 55 -0.89 -2.29 -4.60
N PHE A 56 -1.19 -2.86 -3.43
CA PHE A 56 -1.84 -2.14 -2.34
C PHE A 56 -0.92 -1.15 -1.63
N VAL A 57 0.32 -1.54 -1.37
CA VAL A 57 1.26 -0.70 -0.63
C VAL A 57 1.93 0.38 -1.49
N ASN A 58 2.04 0.18 -2.80
CA ASN A 58 2.58 1.14 -3.76
C ASN A 58 1.50 2.04 -4.39
N LEU A 59 0.65 2.59 -3.55
CA LEU A 59 -0.48 3.37 -4.01
C LEU A 59 -0.11 4.83 -4.28
N ASN A 60 -0.43 5.36 -5.48
CA ASN A 60 -0.41 6.78 -5.71
C ASN A 60 -1.70 7.43 -5.19
N VAL A 61 -1.62 8.12 -4.07
CA VAL A 61 -2.77 8.77 -3.42
C VAL A 61 -3.35 9.92 -4.23
N TYR A 62 -2.59 10.50 -5.14
CA TYR A 62 -3.03 11.56 -6.05
C TYR A 62 -3.72 11.03 -7.32
N SER A 63 -3.72 9.71 -7.53
CA SER A 63 -4.49 9.11 -8.62
C SER A 63 -5.99 9.34 -8.39
N PRO A 64 -6.77 9.59 -9.44
CA PRO A 64 -8.23 9.77 -9.31
C PRO A 64 -8.94 8.49 -8.88
N THR A 65 -8.37 7.33 -9.18
CA THR A 65 -8.93 6.02 -8.82
C THR A 65 -7.84 5.04 -8.44
N ILE A 66 -8.23 4.05 -7.65
CA ILE A 66 -7.38 2.92 -7.26
C ILE A 66 -8.05 1.59 -7.63
N TYR A 67 -7.27 0.50 -7.58
CA TYR A 67 -7.74 -0.88 -7.83
C TYR A 67 -8.46 -1.03 -9.18
N ASN A 68 -7.73 -0.75 -10.28
CA ASN A 68 -8.25 -0.85 -11.64
C ASN A 68 -9.53 -0.03 -11.86
N LYS A 69 -9.54 1.21 -11.39
CA LYS A 69 -10.70 2.13 -11.45
C LYS A 69 -11.89 1.65 -10.61
N GLY A 70 -11.65 0.75 -9.66
CA GLY A 70 -12.69 0.20 -8.79
C GLY A 70 -13.17 1.18 -7.72
N MET A 71 -12.27 2.02 -7.20
CA MET A 71 -12.56 2.97 -6.12
C MET A 71 -12.10 4.38 -6.49
N ILE A 72 -12.90 5.37 -6.12
CA ILE A 72 -12.63 6.80 -6.38
C ILE A 72 -11.86 7.37 -5.20
N MET A 73 -10.74 8.06 -5.49
CA MET A 73 -9.92 8.66 -4.46
C MET A 73 -10.45 10.04 -4.01
N PRO A 74 -10.25 10.43 -2.73
CA PRO A 74 -10.69 11.72 -2.21
C PRO A 74 -9.95 12.92 -2.83
N LEU A 75 -8.82 12.70 -3.49
CA LEU A 75 -8.05 13.73 -4.22
C LEU A 75 -8.38 13.76 -5.71
N SER A 76 -9.36 12.99 -6.18
CA SER A 76 -9.78 13.05 -7.59
C SER A 76 -10.33 14.44 -7.95
N PRO A 77 -10.21 14.88 -9.22
CA PRO A 77 -10.75 16.17 -9.66
C PRO A 77 -12.24 16.36 -9.38
N ASP A 78 -12.98 15.26 -9.38
CA ASP A 78 -14.45 15.24 -9.14
C ASP A 78 -14.82 14.87 -7.69
N ALA A 79 -13.87 14.86 -6.75
CA ALA A 79 -14.07 14.38 -5.39
C ALA A 79 -15.28 15.01 -4.69
N PHE A 80 -15.52 16.31 -4.88
CA PHE A 80 -16.65 17.02 -4.27
C PHE A 80 -18.03 16.54 -4.73
N LYS A 81 -18.13 15.81 -5.84
CA LYS A 81 -19.36 15.15 -6.27
C LYS A 81 -19.69 13.93 -5.40
N TYR A 82 -18.66 13.28 -4.88
CA TYR A 82 -18.76 11.99 -4.18
C TYR A 82 -18.57 12.10 -2.68
N TYR A 83 -17.80 13.09 -2.22
CA TYR A 83 -17.38 13.25 -0.82
C TYR A 83 -17.82 14.57 -0.22
N THR A 84 -17.99 14.57 1.10
CA THR A 84 -17.99 15.76 1.94
C THR A 84 -16.68 15.80 2.70
N PHE A 85 -16.14 17.00 2.88
CA PHE A 85 -14.90 17.26 3.60
C PHE A 85 -15.18 18.13 4.81
N ARG A 86 -14.59 17.80 5.96
CA ARG A 86 -14.70 18.58 7.18
C ARG A 86 -13.36 18.62 7.88
N GLN A 87 -12.87 19.81 8.21
CA GLN A 87 -11.72 19.94 9.10
C GLN A 87 -12.13 19.55 10.51
N GLU A 88 -11.41 18.60 11.12
CA GLU A 88 -11.67 18.11 12.47
C GLU A 88 -10.68 18.67 13.48
N GLY A 89 -9.49 19.07 13.06
CA GLY A 89 -8.48 19.61 13.94
C GLY A 89 -7.25 20.13 13.21
N THR A 90 -6.31 20.64 13.98
CA THR A 90 -4.99 21.05 13.50
C THR A 90 -3.97 20.58 14.51
N ASP A 91 -3.01 19.81 14.06
CA ASP A 91 -1.83 19.38 14.82
C ASP A 91 -0.62 20.21 14.41
N THR A 92 0.45 20.15 15.20
CA THR A 92 1.72 20.77 14.85
C THR A 92 2.79 19.69 14.83
N ILE A 93 3.42 19.46 13.66
CA ILE A 93 4.48 18.50 13.51
C ILE A 93 5.75 19.23 13.06
N SER A 94 6.81 19.14 13.86
CA SER A 94 8.08 19.85 13.62
C SER A 94 7.91 21.37 13.42
N GLY A 95 6.95 21.99 14.12
CA GLY A 95 6.67 23.42 14.00
C GLY A 95 5.75 23.82 12.83
N ILE A 96 5.36 22.89 11.97
CA ILE A 96 4.47 23.14 10.83
C ILE A 96 3.05 22.69 11.19
N PRO A 97 2.03 23.52 11.00
CA PRO A 97 0.63 23.12 11.18
C PRO A 97 0.25 22.02 10.18
N VAL A 98 -0.51 21.03 10.66
CA VAL A 98 -1.06 19.94 9.86
C VAL A 98 -2.55 19.85 10.08
N TYR A 99 -3.32 20.10 9.05
CA TYR A 99 -4.78 20.07 9.10
C TYR A 99 -5.29 18.64 8.97
N ASN A 100 -6.08 18.20 9.94
CA ASN A 100 -6.82 16.94 9.84
C ASN A 100 -8.16 17.21 9.15
N ILE A 101 -8.31 16.68 7.95
CA ILE A 101 -9.49 16.83 7.10
C ILE A 101 -10.14 15.46 6.92
N ARG A 102 -11.29 15.26 7.53
CA ARG A 102 -12.11 14.07 7.35
C ARG A 102 -12.85 14.14 6.02
N PHE A 103 -12.80 13.06 5.24
CA PHE A 103 -13.64 12.87 4.07
C PHE A 103 -14.61 11.70 4.27
N THR A 104 -15.87 11.92 3.83
CA THR A 104 -16.94 10.95 3.99
C THR A 104 -17.74 10.85 2.70
N PRO A 105 -18.13 9.66 2.25
CA PRO A 105 -19.02 9.50 1.09
C PRO A 105 -20.36 10.22 1.27
N ARG A 106 -20.84 10.91 0.23
CA ARG A 106 -22.18 11.50 0.22
C ARG A 106 -23.29 10.46 0.16
N GLN A 107 -22.97 9.28 -0.34
CA GLN A 107 -23.88 8.13 -0.40
C GLN A 107 -23.07 6.85 -0.21
N TRP A 108 -23.74 5.81 0.27
CA TRP A 108 -23.10 4.51 0.43
C TRP A 108 -22.77 3.89 -0.93
N SER A 109 -21.54 3.45 -1.12
CA SER A 109 -21.08 2.74 -2.31
C SER A 109 -19.76 2.00 -2.03
N GLN A 110 -19.63 0.79 -2.54
CA GLN A 110 -18.36 0.04 -2.50
C GLN A 110 -17.24 0.68 -3.32
N LYS A 111 -17.56 1.68 -4.13
CA LYS A 111 -16.57 2.45 -4.91
C LYS A 111 -16.09 3.71 -4.19
N LEU A 112 -16.63 4.00 -3.02
CA LEU A 112 -16.28 5.19 -2.26
C LEU A 112 -15.60 4.80 -0.95
N LEU A 113 -14.70 5.67 -0.53
CA LEU A 113 -13.83 5.51 0.61
C LEU A 113 -14.22 6.50 1.71
N SER A 114 -13.85 6.24 2.93
CA SER A 114 -13.89 7.21 4.02
C SER A 114 -12.52 7.29 4.68
N GLY A 115 -12.25 8.37 5.44
CA GLY A 115 -10.98 8.49 6.13
C GLY A 115 -10.58 9.91 6.43
N ASN A 116 -9.27 10.11 6.62
CA ASN A 116 -8.67 11.37 6.98
C ASN A 116 -7.50 11.72 6.05
N LEU A 117 -7.40 12.99 5.70
CA LEU A 117 -6.25 13.60 5.04
C LEU A 117 -5.55 14.50 6.07
N TYR A 118 -4.27 14.32 6.24
CA TYR A 118 -3.43 15.18 7.05
C TYR A 118 -2.60 16.04 6.10
N VAL A 119 -2.94 17.33 6.03
CA VAL A 119 -2.41 18.26 5.03
C VAL A 119 -1.52 19.28 5.71
N THR A 120 -0.29 19.42 5.25
CA THR A 120 0.64 20.42 5.78
C THR A 120 0.23 21.83 5.37
N ASP A 121 0.37 22.79 6.27
CA ASP A 121 0.29 24.22 5.93
C ASP A 121 1.43 24.62 5.00
N GLU A 122 1.31 25.78 4.37
CA GLU A 122 2.27 26.37 3.41
C GLU A 122 2.41 25.58 2.10
N LEU A 123 2.73 24.30 2.15
CA LEU A 123 2.98 23.46 0.96
C LEU A 123 1.72 22.76 0.45
N TRP A 124 0.68 22.65 1.24
CA TRP A 124 -0.59 21.98 0.92
C TRP A 124 -0.38 20.51 0.46
N THR A 125 0.59 19.86 1.06
CA THR A 125 0.98 18.50 0.73
C THR A 125 0.40 17.51 1.75
N ILE A 126 0.21 16.27 1.32
CA ILE A 126 -0.25 15.22 2.21
C ILE A 126 0.91 14.72 3.07
N ASP A 127 0.78 14.85 4.38
CA ASP A 127 1.69 14.26 5.35
C ASP A 127 1.34 12.79 5.63
N ARG A 128 0.05 12.53 5.78
CA ARG A 128 -0.50 11.20 6.00
C ARG A 128 -1.90 11.11 5.40
N ILE A 129 -2.25 9.96 4.92
CA ILE A 129 -3.62 9.62 4.51
C ILE A 129 -4.06 8.35 5.23
N GLU A 130 -5.27 8.35 5.73
CA GLU A 130 -5.93 7.17 6.29
C GLU A 130 -7.18 6.89 5.46
N ILE A 131 -7.29 5.68 4.93
CA ILE A 131 -8.34 5.28 4.01
C ILE A 131 -9.03 4.04 4.57
N GLN A 132 -10.35 4.07 4.58
CA GLN A 132 -11.20 2.93 4.88
C GLN A 132 -12.05 2.61 3.66
N GLY A 133 -12.03 1.36 3.26
CA GLY A 133 -12.82 0.87 2.14
C GLY A 133 -13.49 -0.47 2.49
N HIS A 134 -14.54 -0.79 1.77
CA HIS A 134 -15.27 -2.04 1.95
C HIS A 134 -15.78 -2.58 0.62
N SER A 135 -15.89 -3.89 0.54
CA SER A 135 -16.54 -4.61 -0.54
C SER A 135 -17.55 -5.61 0.05
N SER A 136 -18.22 -6.40 -0.79
CA SER A 136 -19.14 -7.44 -0.30
C SER A 136 -18.48 -8.47 0.60
N PHE A 137 -17.18 -8.66 0.50
CA PHE A 137 -16.44 -9.74 1.16
C PHE A 137 -15.20 -9.27 1.91
N SER A 138 -14.87 -7.99 1.88
CA SER A 138 -13.68 -7.47 2.55
C SER A 138 -13.87 -6.04 3.02
N GLU A 139 -13.20 -5.75 4.12
CA GLU A 139 -13.00 -4.42 4.66
C GLU A 139 -11.49 -4.18 4.77
N PHE A 140 -11.04 -2.96 4.53
CA PHE A 140 -9.65 -2.61 4.70
C PHE A 140 -9.48 -1.22 5.30
N ASN A 141 -8.39 -1.07 6.05
CA ASN A 141 -7.87 0.20 6.53
C ASN A 141 -6.44 0.33 6.00
N LEU A 142 -6.16 1.42 5.32
CA LEU A 142 -4.83 1.73 4.79
C LEU A 142 -4.39 3.08 5.34
N SER A 143 -3.22 3.12 5.96
CA SER A 143 -2.54 4.35 6.36
C SER A 143 -1.25 4.47 5.58
N ILE A 144 -1.02 5.60 4.93
CA ILE A 144 0.24 5.89 4.25
C ILE A 144 0.80 7.19 4.83
N ARG A 145 2.03 7.14 5.32
CA ARG A 145 2.78 8.30 5.77
C ARG A 145 3.82 8.68 4.72
N PHE A 146 3.97 9.98 4.50
CA PHE A 146 4.89 10.54 3.52
C PHE A 146 6.11 11.16 4.19
N ASN A 147 7.25 11.02 3.55
CA ASN A 147 8.48 11.61 4.04
C ASN A 147 8.49 13.13 3.73
N ARG A 148 9.03 13.89 4.66
CA ARG A 148 9.30 15.32 4.52
C ARG A 148 10.80 15.50 4.35
N ASP A 149 11.33 15.20 3.18
CA ASP A 149 12.70 15.55 2.95
C ASP A 149 12.86 17.07 2.68
N GLU A 150 14.07 17.58 2.83
CA GLU A 150 14.38 19.01 2.64
C GLU A 150 14.11 19.52 1.20
N LYS A 151 13.84 18.63 0.26
CA LYS A 151 13.60 18.94 -1.16
C LYS A 151 12.12 18.94 -1.52
N HIS A 152 11.23 18.91 -0.53
CA HIS A 152 9.77 18.96 -0.71
C HIS A 152 9.17 17.77 -1.49
N PHE A 153 9.78 16.60 -1.41
CA PHE A 153 9.25 15.38 -2.00
C PHE A 153 8.21 14.73 -1.11
N ILE A 154 7.08 14.45 -1.72
CA ILE A 154 6.01 13.71 -1.06
C ILE A 154 6.09 12.27 -1.55
N LEU A 155 7.03 11.55 -0.99
CA LEU A 155 7.20 10.14 -1.28
C LEU A 155 6.76 9.32 -0.06
N PRO A 156 6.08 8.19 -0.25
CA PRO A 156 5.67 7.34 0.87
C PRO A 156 6.90 6.87 1.66
N GLU A 157 6.83 6.96 2.98
CA GLU A 157 7.85 6.45 3.88
C GLU A 157 7.46 5.09 4.43
N GLU A 158 6.20 4.96 4.82
CA GLU A 158 5.63 3.71 5.29
C GLU A 158 4.15 3.60 4.92
N ALA A 159 3.68 2.37 4.82
CA ALA A 159 2.27 2.05 4.65
C ALA A 159 1.87 0.88 5.56
N ASP A 160 0.76 1.05 6.26
CA ASP A 160 0.14 0.03 7.09
C ASP A 160 -1.21 -0.32 6.48
N LEU A 161 -1.42 -1.58 6.16
CA LEU A 161 -2.65 -2.09 5.57
C LEU A 161 -3.22 -3.21 6.44
N GLN A 162 -4.44 -3.01 6.91
CA GLN A 162 -5.23 -4.03 7.58
C GLN A 162 -6.34 -4.47 6.65
N VAL A 163 -6.49 -5.75 6.45
CA VAL A 163 -7.56 -6.32 5.62
C VAL A 163 -8.27 -7.42 6.39
N CYS A 164 -9.60 -7.36 6.37
CA CYS A 164 -10.46 -8.41 6.89
C CYS A 164 -11.33 -8.97 5.77
N TYR A 165 -11.20 -10.26 5.49
CA TYR A 165 -12.02 -10.98 4.53
C TYR A 165 -13.07 -11.82 5.24
N HIS A 166 -14.29 -11.77 4.73
CA HIS A 166 -15.41 -12.60 5.17
C HIS A 166 -15.88 -13.47 3.99
N ALA A 167 -15.61 -14.77 4.04
CA ALA A 167 -16.02 -15.67 2.97
C ALA A 167 -16.45 -17.01 3.52
N LEU A 168 -17.66 -17.47 3.14
CA LEU A 168 -18.21 -18.79 3.47
C LEU A 168 -18.13 -19.15 4.97
N GLY A 169 -18.38 -18.16 5.84
CA GLY A 169 -18.31 -18.34 7.30
C GLY A 169 -16.90 -18.26 7.90
N ASN A 170 -15.88 -18.03 7.09
CA ASN A 170 -14.51 -17.79 7.54
C ASN A 170 -14.23 -16.29 7.63
N ARG A 171 -13.40 -15.92 8.61
CA ARG A 171 -12.83 -14.60 8.77
C ARG A 171 -11.31 -14.71 8.68
N ILE A 172 -10.71 -13.96 7.77
CA ILE A 172 -9.26 -13.90 7.57
C ILE A 172 -8.82 -12.46 7.78
N GLU A 173 -7.96 -12.25 8.74
CA GLU A 173 -7.37 -10.96 9.05
C GLU A 173 -5.92 -10.94 8.59
N SER A 174 -5.49 -9.83 8.01
CA SER A 174 -4.12 -9.62 7.58
C SER A 174 -3.68 -8.22 7.96
N ASP A 175 -2.56 -8.12 8.67
CA ASP A 175 -1.86 -6.88 8.98
C ASP A 175 -0.57 -6.86 8.16
N ILE A 176 -0.41 -5.83 7.32
CA ILE A 176 0.73 -5.70 6.41
C ILE A 176 1.40 -4.36 6.67
N HIS A 177 2.68 -4.38 6.94
CA HIS A 177 3.52 -3.19 7.08
C HIS A 177 4.53 -3.14 5.94
N ALA A 178 4.66 -1.99 5.29
CA ALA A 178 5.65 -1.74 4.26
C ALA A 178 6.45 -0.47 4.56
N ALA A 179 7.77 -0.54 4.43
CA ALA A 179 8.68 0.59 4.55
C ALA A 179 9.39 0.85 3.22
N PHE A 180 9.53 2.12 2.86
CA PHE A 180 10.13 2.56 1.61
C PHE A 180 11.46 3.26 1.89
N ARG A 181 12.49 2.91 1.12
CA ARG A 181 13.81 3.53 1.18
C ARG A 181 14.23 3.94 -0.22
N TYR A 182 14.51 5.22 -0.41
CA TYR A 182 14.83 5.78 -1.72
C TYR A 182 16.33 5.69 -1.98
N LYS A 183 16.72 5.08 -3.11
CA LYS A 183 18.11 4.97 -3.56
C LYS A 183 18.54 6.18 -4.38
N SER A 184 17.65 6.64 -5.24
CA SER A 184 17.90 7.81 -6.08
C SER A 184 16.58 8.47 -6.47
N ILE A 185 16.59 9.78 -6.50
CA ILE A 185 15.48 10.61 -6.97
C ILE A 185 16.06 11.55 -8.01
N SER A 186 15.48 11.57 -9.18
CA SER A 186 15.83 12.52 -10.25
C SER A 186 14.60 13.29 -10.67
N TRP A 187 14.79 14.58 -10.94
CA TRP A 187 13.74 15.44 -11.49
C TRP A 187 13.90 15.52 -12.99
N VAL A 188 12.79 15.41 -13.67
CA VAL A 188 12.68 15.82 -15.05
C VAL A 188 12.15 17.26 -15.03
N GLU A 189 12.94 18.22 -15.50
CA GLU A 189 12.42 19.56 -15.76
C GLU A 189 11.36 19.41 -16.85
N GLU A 190 10.11 19.69 -16.50
CA GLU A 190 9.04 19.73 -17.49
C GLU A 190 9.32 20.88 -18.45
N ASP A 191 9.47 20.58 -19.73
CA ASP A 191 9.46 21.56 -20.79
C ASP A 191 8.08 22.24 -20.81
N HIS A 192 8.04 23.53 -20.52
CA HIS A 192 6.81 24.31 -20.42
C HIS A 192 5.99 24.32 -21.73
N GLU A 193 6.60 23.95 -22.86
CA GLU A 193 5.87 23.81 -24.12
C GLU A 193 5.03 22.52 -24.21
N SER A 194 5.37 21.49 -23.46
CA SER A 194 4.61 20.22 -23.44
C SER A 194 3.30 20.27 -22.64
N ARG A 195 3.04 21.33 -21.88
CA ARG A 195 1.81 21.54 -21.10
C ARG A 195 0.51 21.64 -21.91
N LYS A 196 0.58 21.64 -23.23
CA LYS A 196 -0.61 21.77 -24.09
C LYS A 196 -1.46 20.51 -24.20
N LEU A 197 -0.97 19.39 -23.74
CA LEU A 197 -1.72 18.13 -23.71
C LEU A 197 -1.93 17.71 -22.25
N TYR A 198 -2.98 18.19 -21.63
CA TYR A 198 -3.53 17.53 -20.47
C TYR A 198 -3.92 16.12 -20.91
N SER A 199 -3.07 15.14 -20.66
CA SER A 199 -3.48 13.77 -20.74
C SER A 199 -4.49 13.54 -19.65
N LEU A 200 -5.74 13.36 -20.01
CA LEU A 200 -6.81 12.90 -19.10
C LEU A 200 -6.61 11.43 -18.73
N ASP A 201 -5.65 10.75 -19.34
CA ASP A 201 -5.30 9.39 -18.98
C ASP A 201 -4.42 9.40 -17.73
N GLN A 202 -5.08 9.25 -16.59
CA GLN A 202 -4.45 9.08 -15.29
C GLN A 202 -4.43 7.59 -14.88
N THR A 203 -4.47 6.69 -15.82
CA THR A 203 -4.37 5.26 -15.58
C THR A 203 -2.99 4.95 -15.03
N GLN A 204 -2.94 4.29 -13.89
CA GLN A 204 -1.68 3.78 -13.35
C GLN A 204 -1.27 2.52 -14.09
N TYR A 205 -0.04 2.51 -14.59
CA TYR A 205 0.55 1.36 -15.27
C TYR A 205 1.48 0.64 -14.31
N TYR A 206 1.11 -0.57 -13.93
CA TYR A 206 1.91 -1.41 -13.06
C TYR A 206 2.49 -2.57 -13.85
N THR A 207 3.80 -2.70 -13.80
CA THR A 207 4.50 -3.91 -14.24
C THR A 207 5.13 -4.55 -13.01
N ILE A 208 4.85 -5.82 -12.80
CA ILE A 208 5.43 -6.59 -11.69
C ILE A 208 6.23 -7.73 -12.29
N THR A 209 7.54 -7.69 -12.06
CA THR A 209 8.48 -8.73 -12.48
C THR A 209 9.00 -9.51 -11.27
N SER A 210 9.34 -10.75 -11.48
CA SER A 210 9.88 -11.65 -10.45
C SER A 210 10.99 -12.54 -11.00
N ASP A 211 11.70 -12.05 -12.01
CA ASP A 211 12.73 -12.84 -12.70
C ASP A 211 13.91 -13.19 -11.81
N THR A 212 14.18 -12.35 -10.79
CA THR A 212 15.24 -12.55 -9.80
C THR A 212 14.71 -13.07 -8.46
N LEU A 213 13.48 -13.57 -8.42
CA LEU A 213 12.81 -13.95 -7.18
C LEU A 213 13.56 -15.07 -6.45
N SER A 214 13.90 -14.83 -5.20
CA SER A 214 14.49 -15.79 -4.28
C SER A 214 13.57 -16.12 -3.11
N PHE A 215 13.46 -17.40 -2.80
CA PHE A 215 12.76 -17.91 -1.61
C PHE A 215 13.73 -18.41 -0.52
N THR A 216 15.04 -18.27 -0.74
CA THR A 216 16.07 -18.88 0.10
C THR A 216 16.96 -17.88 0.84
N GLN A 217 16.53 -16.63 0.95
CA GLN A 217 17.27 -15.61 1.67
C GLN A 217 17.33 -15.92 3.18
N ASP A 218 18.50 -15.69 3.76
CA ASP A 218 18.75 -15.98 5.16
C ASP A 218 18.24 -14.87 6.11
N SER A 219 18.35 -15.13 7.41
CA SER A 219 17.95 -14.17 8.43
C SER A 219 18.78 -12.88 8.42
N THR A 220 20.03 -12.93 7.97
CA THR A 220 20.92 -11.75 7.86
C THR A 220 20.38 -10.81 6.79
N TYR A 221 20.00 -11.36 5.65
CA TYR A 221 19.35 -10.61 4.57
C TYR A 221 18.11 -9.87 5.06
N TRP A 222 17.21 -10.57 5.74
CA TRP A 222 15.95 -10.00 6.22
C TRP A 222 16.18 -8.99 7.35
N ASN A 223 17.03 -9.27 8.31
CA ASN A 223 17.33 -8.36 9.42
C ASN A 223 17.91 -7.02 8.94
N SER A 224 18.67 -7.02 7.85
CA SER A 224 19.22 -5.79 7.28
C SER A 224 18.19 -4.91 6.56
N ARG A 225 17.02 -5.46 6.25
CA ARG A 225 15.95 -4.79 5.48
C ARG A 225 14.75 -4.39 6.30
N ARG A 226 14.50 -5.09 7.40
CA ARG A 226 13.42 -4.72 8.32
C ARG A 226 13.68 -3.35 8.92
N ASP A 227 12.66 -2.54 9.01
CA ASP A 227 12.64 -1.29 9.77
C ASP A 227 12.25 -1.53 11.23
N LYS A 228 11.44 -2.57 11.49
CA LYS A 228 10.98 -2.99 12.82
C LYS A 228 11.43 -4.43 13.10
N PRO A 229 11.87 -4.74 14.34
CA PRO A 229 12.19 -6.12 14.71
C PRO A 229 10.91 -6.97 14.75
N LEU A 230 11.04 -8.25 14.42
CA LEU A 230 9.93 -9.20 14.55
C LEU A 230 9.45 -9.30 16.00
N THR A 231 8.15 -9.35 16.17
CA THR A 231 7.49 -9.68 17.44
C THR A 231 7.78 -11.13 17.85
N THR A 232 7.39 -11.52 19.06
CA THR A 232 7.58 -12.90 19.55
C THR A 232 6.80 -13.89 18.70
N ASP A 233 5.57 -13.53 18.34
CA ASP A 233 4.67 -14.40 17.57
C ASP A 233 5.17 -14.56 16.12
N GLU A 234 5.59 -13.47 15.49
CA GLU A 234 6.20 -13.48 14.15
C GLU A 234 7.49 -14.33 14.12
N LYS A 235 8.33 -14.25 15.16
CA LYS A 235 9.52 -15.12 15.28
C LYS A 235 9.18 -16.59 15.34
N ALA A 236 8.12 -16.95 16.06
CA ALA A 236 7.66 -18.34 16.16
C ALA A 236 7.20 -18.84 14.77
N LEU A 237 6.43 -18.05 14.05
CA LEU A 237 5.97 -18.37 12.69
C LEU A 237 7.14 -18.41 11.69
N TYR A 238 8.10 -17.50 11.80
CA TYR A 238 9.30 -17.47 10.96
C TYR A 238 10.09 -18.77 11.05
N THR A 239 10.28 -19.31 12.26
CA THR A 239 11.02 -20.54 12.50
C THR A 239 10.32 -21.76 11.89
N THR A 240 8.98 -21.77 11.92
CA THR A 240 8.17 -22.86 11.37
C THR A 240 8.21 -22.84 9.83
N GLY A 241 8.16 -21.64 9.21
CA GLY A 241 8.12 -21.48 7.75
C GLY A 241 9.41 -21.89 7.04
N THR A 242 10.57 -21.67 7.64
CA THR A 242 11.87 -22.07 7.08
C THR A 242 12.00 -23.59 6.92
N ASN A 243 11.22 -24.38 7.65
CA ASN A 243 11.19 -25.82 7.52
C ASN A 243 10.25 -26.32 6.41
N VAL A 244 9.21 -25.58 6.07
CA VAL A 244 8.23 -25.97 5.04
C VAL A 244 8.80 -25.79 3.63
N VAL A 245 9.53 -24.71 3.39
CA VAL A 245 10.15 -24.42 2.07
C VAL A 245 11.31 -25.39 1.75
N ARG A 246 11.99 -25.95 2.76
CA ARG A 246 13.10 -26.89 2.58
C ARG A 246 12.66 -28.31 2.26
N THR A 247 11.41 -28.68 2.51
CA THR A 247 10.91 -30.05 2.29
C THR A 247 10.30 -30.26 0.91
N GLU A 248 10.08 -29.20 0.12
CA GLU A 248 9.47 -29.30 -1.21
C GLU A 248 10.43 -28.86 -2.37
N ALA A 249 11.72 -28.67 -2.10
CA ALA A 249 12.78 -28.45 -3.04
C ALA A 249 13.62 -29.73 -3.20
#